data_7963a8572c445401eb4720292b42fa05
#
_entry.id   7963a8572c445401eb4720292b42fa05
#
_cell.length_a   1.000
_cell.length_b   1.000
_cell.length_c   1.000
_cell.angle_alpha   90.00
_cell.angle_beta   90.00
_cell.angle_gamma   90.00
#
_symmetry.space_group_name_H-M   'P 1'
#
loop_
_entity.id
_entity.type
_entity.pdbx_description
1 polymer ?
#
loop_
_entity_poly.entity_id
_entity_poly.type
_entity_poly.pdbx_seq_one_letter_code
_entity_poly.pdbx_strand_id
1 'polypeptide(L)'
;GSDQWGNIINGIDLIKKMLNKKAFALTSPLITNPDGSKMGKTAKGAVWLDEIKLNNFEFYQFWRNIADDNVEKFLKLFTKIKLSEIKKLSELKGSEINEAKKILAFEVTKITRGLESAEEATDIANNIFNKKTLDQRIPTYEINTSDIEESNFSILDAIEKLSLSKSRSDTKRLIKSKGIRINDEIFNASDLSLKNYCKTSQIK
;
A
#
# COMPACT_ATOMS: atom_id res chain seq x y z
N GLY A 1 -7.49 -9.65 20.87
CA GLY A 1 -8.69 -9.16 21.40
C GLY A 1 -9.57 -10.16 22.07
N SER A 2 -10.85 -9.85 22.17
CA SER A 2 -11.84 -10.65 22.90
C SER A 2 -12.00 -12.09 22.38
N ASP A 3 -11.78 -12.31 21.10
CA ASP A 3 -11.77 -13.62 20.44
C ASP A 3 -10.70 -14.59 20.97
N GLN A 4 -9.60 -14.06 21.53
CA GLN A 4 -8.49 -14.83 22.08
C GLN A 4 -8.50 -14.89 23.61
N TRP A 5 -9.43 -14.20 24.27
CA TRP A 5 -9.44 -14.07 25.72
C TRP A 5 -9.54 -15.45 26.43
N GLY A 6 -10.42 -16.32 25.96
CA GLY A 6 -10.57 -17.67 26.50
C GLY A 6 -9.27 -18.48 26.43
N ASN A 7 -8.56 -18.43 25.27
CA ASN A 7 -7.28 -19.14 25.12
C ASN A 7 -6.21 -18.60 26.08
N ILE A 8 -6.18 -17.26 26.25
CA ILE A 8 -5.22 -16.60 27.16
C ILE A 8 -5.47 -16.99 28.60
N ILE A 9 -6.73 -17.01 29.08
CA ILE A 9 -7.09 -17.41 30.44
C ILE A 9 -6.74 -18.87 30.68
N ASN A 10 -7.07 -19.76 29.75
CA ASN A 10 -6.67 -21.18 29.86
C ASN A 10 -5.15 -21.36 29.98
N GLY A 11 -4.37 -20.52 29.23
CA GLY A 11 -2.90 -20.49 29.34
C GLY A 11 -2.40 -20.05 30.72
N ILE A 12 -3.03 -19.02 31.32
CA ILE A 12 -2.72 -18.57 32.69
C ILE A 12 -3.00 -19.65 33.70
N ASP A 13 -4.16 -20.30 33.60
CA ASP A 13 -4.55 -21.39 34.52
C ASP A 13 -3.62 -22.59 34.37
N LEU A 14 -3.20 -22.93 33.17
CA LEU A 14 -2.25 -24.01 32.91
C LEU A 14 -0.89 -23.73 33.57
N ILE A 15 -0.37 -22.51 33.39
CA ILE A 15 0.89 -22.06 34.00
C ILE A 15 0.79 -22.16 35.54
N LYS A 16 -0.32 -21.73 36.12
CA LYS A 16 -0.54 -21.83 37.57
C LYS A 16 -0.56 -23.26 38.03
N LYS A 17 -1.29 -24.15 37.34
CA LYS A 17 -1.46 -25.57 37.73
C LYS A 17 -0.17 -26.38 37.55
N MET A 18 0.53 -26.19 36.44
CA MET A 18 1.71 -26.97 36.08
C MET A 18 3.00 -26.48 36.74
N LEU A 19 3.17 -25.14 36.83
CA LEU A 19 4.41 -24.53 37.28
C LEU A 19 4.29 -23.81 38.62
N ASN A 20 3.10 -23.72 39.19
CA ASN A 20 2.79 -22.91 40.37
C ASN A 20 3.30 -21.45 40.26
N LYS A 21 3.30 -20.91 39.05
CA LYS A 21 3.75 -19.55 38.77
C LYS A 21 2.57 -18.63 38.44
N LYS A 22 2.70 -17.35 38.78
CA LYS A 22 1.74 -16.32 38.42
C LYS A 22 2.05 -15.78 37.01
N ALA A 23 1.03 -15.70 36.15
CA ALA A 23 1.10 -15.11 34.84
C ALA A 23 0.03 -14.02 34.69
N PHE A 24 0.24 -13.08 33.77
CA PHE A 24 -0.64 -11.95 33.53
C PHE A 24 -0.99 -11.91 32.03
N ALA A 25 -2.15 -11.33 31.70
CA ALA A 25 -2.56 -11.13 30.33
C ALA A 25 -2.87 -9.65 30.07
N LEU A 26 -2.50 -9.20 28.88
CA LEU A 26 -2.85 -7.89 28.33
C LEU A 26 -3.36 -8.09 26.90
N THR A 27 -4.48 -7.47 26.58
CA THR A 27 -5.01 -7.45 25.23
C THR A 27 -5.26 -6.01 24.78
N SER A 28 -5.08 -5.74 23.48
CA SER A 28 -5.44 -4.48 22.84
C SER A 28 -6.61 -4.68 21.86
N PRO A 29 -7.36 -3.64 21.52
CA PRO A 29 -8.34 -3.69 20.44
C PRO A 29 -7.69 -4.13 19.12
N LEU A 30 -8.47 -4.82 18.27
CA LEU A 30 -8.02 -5.22 16.94
C LEU A 30 -7.87 -3.97 16.06
N ILE A 31 -6.79 -3.93 15.29
CA ILE A 31 -6.60 -2.89 14.27
C ILE A 31 -7.33 -3.34 13.01
N THR A 32 -8.30 -2.52 12.61
CA THR A 32 -9.15 -2.75 11.45
C THR A 32 -9.04 -1.64 10.43
N ASN A 33 -9.33 -1.96 9.17
CA ASN A 33 -9.62 -0.99 8.12
C ASN A 33 -10.99 -0.31 8.37
N PRO A 34 -11.32 0.80 7.68
CA PRO A 34 -12.63 1.45 7.83
C PRO A 34 -13.83 0.57 7.52
N ASP A 35 -13.66 -0.43 6.65
CA ASP A 35 -14.68 -1.45 6.31
C ASP A 35 -14.86 -2.55 7.36
N GLY A 36 -14.14 -2.47 8.50
CA GLY A 36 -14.14 -3.46 9.57
C GLY A 36 -13.25 -4.68 9.33
N SER A 37 -12.66 -4.84 8.16
CA SER A 37 -11.72 -5.92 7.86
C SER A 37 -10.44 -5.79 8.67
N LYS A 38 -9.77 -6.93 8.94
CA LYS A 38 -8.50 -6.93 9.69
C LYS A 38 -7.41 -6.27 8.85
N MET A 39 -6.71 -5.28 9.44
CA MET A 39 -5.55 -4.65 8.81
C MET A 39 -4.43 -5.67 8.57
N GLY A 40 -3.68 -5.48 7.49
CA GLY A 40 -2.54 -6.34 7.13
C GLY A 40 -2.91 -7.64 6.43
N LYS A 41 -4.21 -7.95 6.28
CA LYS A 41 -4.72 -9.02 5.41
C LYS A 41 -5.38 -8.37 4.20
N THR A 42 -4.72 -8.41 3.06
CA THR A 42 -5.25 -7.89 1.80
C THR A 42 -5.69 -9.05 0.90
N ALA A 43 -6.45 -8.76 -0.16
CA ALA A 43 -6.79 -9.75 -1.19
C ALA A 43 -5.53 -10.33 -1.88
N LYS A 44 -4.42 -9.60 -1.84
CA LYS A 44 -3.11 -10.02 -2.37
C LYS A 44 -2.22 -10.72 -1.32
N GLY A 45 -2.69 -10.96 -0.10
CA GLY A 45 -1.93 -11.59 0.99
C GLY A 45 -1.66 -10.66 2.18
N ALA A 46 -0.67 -11.01 3.01
CA ALA A 46 -0.27 -10.23 4.17
C ALA A 46 0.67 -9.07 3.77
N VAL A 47 0.67 -8.00 4.57
CA VAL A 47 1.70 -6.95 4.50
C VAL A 47 2.93 -7.46 5.24
N TRP A 48 3.89 -7.98 4.49
CA TRP A 48 5.08 -8.63 5.05
C TRP A 48 6.07 -7.60 5.58
N LEU A 49 6.66 -7.88 6.74
CA LEU A 49 7.78 -7.10 7.28
C LEU A 49 9.10 -7.47 6.58
N ASP A 50 9.20 -8.68 6.07
CA ASP A 50 10.32 -9.20 5.32
C ASP A 50 10.40 -8.56 3.93
N GLU A 51 11.54 -7.95 3.60
CA GLU A 51 11.78 -7.25 2.33
C GLU A 51 11.86 -8.18 1.10
N ILE A 52 12.19 -9.46 1.31
CA ILE A 52 12.20 -10.46 0.23
C ILE A 52 10.77 -10.76 -0.24
N LYS A 53 9.80 -10.72 0.69
CA LYS A 53 8.38 -11.02 0.39
C LYS A 53 7.58 -9.79 -0.04
N LEU A 54 8.02 -8.60 0.37
CA LEU A 54 7.42 -7.32 0.01
C LEU A 54 8.54 -6.28 -0.01
N ASN A 55 8.91 -5.78 -1.18
CA ASN A 55 10.03 -4.84 -1.32
C ASN A 55 9.78 -3.51 -0.56
N ASN A 56 10.84 -2.71 -0.39
CA ASN A 56 10.81 -1.47 0.40
C ASN A 56 9.81 -0.45 -0.15
N PHE A 57 9.74 -0.31 -1.47
CA PHE A 57 8.82 0.62 -2.12
C PHE A 57 7.35 0.21 -1.95
N GLU A 58 7.01 -1.06 -2.14
CA GLU A 58 5.64 -1.57 -1.95
C GLU A 58 5.20 -1.47 -0.49
N PHE A 59 6.10 -1.75 0.46
CA PHE A 59 5.84 -1.57 1.89
C PHE A 59 5.56 -0.10 2.23
N TYR A 60 6.38 0.82 1.73
CA TYR A 60 6.18 2.26 1.87
C TYR A 60 4.86 2.72 1.24
N GLN A 61 4.54 2.25 0.03
CA GLN A 61 3.29 2.57 -0.66
C GLN A 61 2.05 2.06 0.07
N PHE A 62 2.13 0.91 0.72
CA PHE A 62 1.03 0.43 1.57
C PHE A 62 0.64 1.49 2.63
N TRP A 63 1.63 2.05 3.32
CA TRP A 63 1.41 3.07 4.35
C TRP A 63 0.97 4.42 3.77
N ARG A 64 1.45 4.75 2.58
CA ARG A 64 1.00 5.95 1.85
C ARG A 64 -0.45 5.89 1.38
N ASN A 65 -0.97 4.70 1.14
CA ASN A 65 -2.31 4.47 0.58
C ASN A 65 -3.36 4.10 1.63
N ILE A 66 -3.08 4.32 2.91
CA ILE A 66 -4.07 4.14 3.97
C ILE A 66 -5.20 5.16 3.85
N ALA A 67 -6.38 4.81 4.39
CA ALA A 67 -7.50 5.75 4.49
C ALA A 67 -7.18 6.93 5.41
N ASP A 68 -7.67 8.11 5.05
CA ASP A 68 -7.41 9.37 5.78
C ASP A 68 -7.80 9.27 7.26
N ASP A 69 -8.93 8.64 7.57
CA ASP A 69 -9.43 8.42 8.93
C ASP A 69 -8.49 7.60 9.82
N ASN A 70 -7.58 6.84 9.23
CA ASN A 70 -6.62 6.02 9.97
C ASN A 70 -5.27 6.71 10.21
N VAL A 71 -5.00 7.86 9.60
CA VAL A 71 -3.69 8.52 9.64
C VAL A 71 -3.28 8.83 11.08
N GLU A 72 -4.12 9.54 11.83
CA GLU A 72 -3.84 9.91 13.22
C GLU A 72 -3.62 8.67 14.11
N LYS A 73 -4.52 7.69 13.99
CA LYS A 73 -4.44 6.44 14.75
C LYS A 73 -3.13 5.71 14.49
N PHE A 74 -2.70 5.64 13.23
CA PHE A 74 -1.49 4.90 12.86
C PHE A 74 -0.21 5.66 13.18
N LEU A 75 -0.21 7.00 13.08
CA LEU A 75 0.88 7.81 13.60
C LEU A 75 1.11 7.55 15.09
N LYS A 76 0.03 7.48 15.89
CA LYS A 76 0.12 7.18 17.34
C LYS A 76 0.61 5.77 17.64
N LEU A 77 0.22 4.78 16.83
CA LEU A 77 0.50 3.36 17.09
C LEU A 77 1.84 2.90 16.55
N PHE A 78 2.27 3.42 15.42
CA PHE A 78 3.39 2.87 14.64
C PHE A 78 4.59 3.81 14.50
N THR A 79 4.55 5.01 15.11
CA THR A 79 5.67 5.95 15.04
C THR A 79 6.13 6.39 16.44
N LYS A 80 7.32 7.00 16.49
CA LYS A 80 7.86 7.64 17.70
C LYS A 80 7.69 9.17 17.70
N ILE A 81 6.82 9.68 16.83
CA ILE A 81 6.53 11.12 16.71
C ILE A 81 5.82 11.60 17.98
N LYS A 82 6.14 12.80 18.43
CA LYS A 82 5.52 13.41 19.61
C LYS A 82 4.02 13.64 19.37
N LEU A 83 3.18 13.42 20.40
CA LEU A 83 1.73 13.58 20.29
C LEU A 83 1.30 15.00 19.87
N SER A 84 2.07 16.04 20.25
CA SER A 84 1.82 17.42 19.83
C SER A 84 2.01 17.62 18.32
N GLU A 85 2.94 16.91 17.72
CA GLU A 85 3.18 16.94 16.27
C GLU A 85 2.15 16.11 15.51
N ILE A 86 1.81 14.92 16.04
CA ILE A 86 0.74 14.10 15.49
C ILE A 86 -0.57 14.87 15.43
N LYS A 87 -0.89 15.67 16.47
CA LYS A 87 -2.10 16.50 16.48
C LYS A 87 -2.10 17.50 15.31
N LYS A 88 -0.99 18.19 15.06
CA LYS A 88 -0.86 19.11 13.91
C LYS A 88 -1.04 18.39 12.57
N LEU A 89 -0.44 17.19 12.41
CA LEU A 89 -0.56 16.39 11.21
C LEU A 89 -1.99 15.88 11.00
N SER A 90 -2.74 15.60 12.07
CA SER A 90 -4.13 15.14 12.00
C SER A 90 -5.14 16.24 11.65
N GLU A 91 -4.77 17.50 11.78
CA GLU A 91 -5.59 18.65 11.40
C GLU A 91 -5.55 18.95 9.89
N LEU A 92 -4.57 18.38 9.17
CA LEU A 92 -4.44 18.51 7.72
C LEU A 92 -5.63 17.83 7.01
N LYS A 93 -6.16 18.48 5.96
CA LYS A 93 -7.33 18.01 5.21
C LYS A 93 -7.10 18.08 3.69
N GLY A 94 -7.91 17.36 2.94
CA GLY A 94 -7.83 17.34 1.48
C GLY A 94 -6.47 16.87 0.99
N SER A 95 -5.82 17.64 0.11
CA SER A 95 -4.51 17.27 -0.44
C SER A 95 -3.37 17.31 0.59
N GLU A 96 -3.50 18.11 1.66
CA GLU A 96 -2.45 18.28 2.67
C GLU A 96 -2.27 17.02 3.55
N ILE A 97 -3.30 16.20 3.72
CA ILE A 97 -3.19 14.94 4.49
C ILE A 97 -2.17 13.97 3.87
N ASN A 98 -1.85 14.15 2.56
CA ASN A 98 -0.82 13.36 1.92
C ASN A 98 0.57 13.59 2.53
N GLU A 99 0.84 14.76 3.12
CA GLU A 99 2.11 15.00 3.83
C GLU A 99 2.16 14.18 5.12
N ALA A 100 1.06 14.11 5.87
CA ALA A 100 0.98 13.24 7.06
C ALA A 100 1.16 11.75 6.68
N LYS A 101 0.61 11.34 5.55
CA LYS A 101 0.79 9.96 5.03
C LYS A 101 2.23 9.68 4.60
N LYS A 102 2.94 10.66 4.01
CA LYS A 102 4.38 10.51 3.68
C LYS A 102 5.21 10.32 4.95
N ILE A 103 4.96 11.15 5.96
CA ILE A 103 5.65 11.06 7.24
C ILE A 103 5.39 9.71 7.91
N LEU A 104 4.13 9.25 7.93
CA LEU A 104 3.78 7.93 8.46
C LEU A 104 4.51 6.82 7.72
N ALA A 105 4.47 6.82 6.39
CA ALA A 105 5.11 5.79 5.57
C ALA A 105 6.63 5.77 5.77
N PHE A 106 7.26 6.94 5.84
CA PHE A 106 8.68 7.07 6.12
C PHE A 106 9.06 6.51 7.49
N GLU A 107 8.39 6.98 8.55
CA GLU A 107 8.70 6.58 9.92
C GLU A 107 8.46 5.08 10.17
N VAL A 108 7.39 4.52 9.62
CA VAL A 108 7.11 3.08 9.76
C VAL A 108 8.13 2.25 8.98
N THR A 109 8.50 2.65 7.77
CA THR A 109 9.52 1.97 6.99
C THR A 109 10.88 2.04 7.69
N LYS A 110 11.23 3.20 8.22
CA LYS A 110 12.48 3.42 8.98
C LYS A 110 12.56 2.55 10.23
N ILE A 111 11.48 2.45 11.00
CA ILE A 111 11.44 1.61 12.22
C ILE A 111 11.54 0.13 11.86
N THR A 112 10.95 -0.29 10.74
CA THR A 112 10.84 -1.70 10.36
C THR A 112 12.08 -2.20 9.60
N ARG A 113 12.64 -1.37 8.70
CA ARG A 113 13.66 -1.76 7.71
C ARG A 113 14.93 -0.90 7.71
N GLY A 114 14.99 0.08 8.60
CA GLY A 114 16.12 1.00 8.69
C GLY A 114 15.95 2.28 7.88
N LEU A 115 16.85 3.23 8.17
CA LEU A 115 16.82 4.56 7.58
C LEU A 115 17.06 4.54 6.07
N GLU A 116 18.07 3.81 5.62
CA GLU A 116 18.46 3.70 4.22
C GLU A 116 17.31 3.19 3.33
N SER A 117 16.61 2.12 3.76
CA SER A 117 15.44 1.60 3.06
C SER A 117 14.27 2.59 3.00
N ALA A 118 14.10 3.42 4.04
CA ALA A 118 13.06 4.44 4.07
C ALA A 118 13.38 5.62 3.12
N GLU A 119 14.63 6.05 3.09
CA GLU A 119 15.13 7.10 2.19
C GLU A 119 15.02 6.63 0.73
N GLU A 120 15.50 5.43 0.41
CA GLU A 120 15.38 4.84 -0.92
C GLU A 120 13.92 4.77 -1.39
N ALA A 121 13.02 4.23 -0.57
CA ALA A 121 11.60 4.12 -0.92
C ALA A 121 10.94 5.49 -1.13
N THR A 122 11.34 6.49 -0.34
CA THR A 122 10.86 7.88 -0.46
C THR A 122 11.37 8.52 -1.75
N ASP A 123 12.63 8.32 -2.10
CA ASP A 123 13.23 8.87 -3.33
C ASP A 123 12.59 8.26 -4.57
N ILE A 124 12.35 6.94 -4.57
CA ILE A 124 11.61 6.28 -5.64
C ILE A 124 10.22 6.90 -5.77
N ALA A 125 9.48 7.04 -4.65
CA ALA A 125 8.15 7.63 -4.66
C ALA A 125 8.16 9.07 -5.21
N ASN A 126 9.11 9.90 -4.78
CA ASN A 126 9.25 11.28 -5.24
C ASN A 126 9.64 11.36 -6.72
N ASN A 127 10.52 10.47 -7.19
CA ASN A 127 10.92 10.43 -8.60
C ASN A 127 9.76 10.03 -9.52
N ILE A 128 8.91 9.10 -9.09
CA ILE A 128 7.70 8.72 -9.83
C ILE A 128 6.74 9.90 -9.94
N PHE A 129 6.56 10.70 -8.87
CA PHE A 129 5.60 11.81 -8.86
C PHE A 129 6.15 13.11 -9.43
N ASN A 130 7.44 13.42 -9.23
CA ASN A 130 8.01 14.73 -9.58
C ASN A 130 8.85 14.72 -10.86
N LYS A 131 9.42 13.59 -11.24
CA LYS A 131 10.21 13.46 -12.46
C LYS A 131 9.48 12.53 -13.41
N LYS A 132 9.15 13.01 -14.60
CA LYS A 132 8.58 12.25 -15.73
C LYS A 132 9.51 11.13 -16.26
N THR A 133 10.54 10.76 -15.53
CA THR A 133 11.49 9.69 -15.87
C THR A 133 11.08 8.38 -15.19
N LEU A 134 10.97 7.33 -15.99
CA LEU A 134 10.80 5.96 -15.48
C LEU A 134 12.02 5.60 -14.63
N ASP A 135 11.79 5.35 -13.34
CA ASP A 135 12.80 4.78 -12.46
C ASP A 135 12.90 3.28 -12.78
N GLN A 136 14.12 2.78 -13.05
CA GLN A 136 14.35 1.35 -13.37
C GLN A 136 13.91 0.39 -12.25
N ARG A 137 13.65 0.91 -11.06
CA ARG A 137 13.16 0.15 -9.89
C ARG A 137 11.63 0.00 -9.82
N ILE A 138 10.88 0.60 -10.78
CA ILE A 138 9.43 0.42 -10.88
C ILE A 138 9.16 -0.98 -11.44
N PRO A 139 8.19 -1.74 -10.88
CA PRO A 139 7.77 -3.00 -11.48
C PRO A 139 7.40 -2.81 -12.94
N THR A 140 8.15 -3.42 -13.82
CA THR A 140 7.98 -3.32 -15.27
C THR A 140 7.49 -4.67 -15.80
N TYR A 141 6.58 -4.64 -16.76
CA TYR A 141 6.14 -5.81 -17.48
C TYR A 141 6.53 -5.68 -18.95
N GLU A 142 7.28 -6.65 -19.46
CA GLU A 142 7.67 -6.70 -20.86
C GLU A 142 6.59 -7.41 -21.67
N ILE A 143 6.16 -6.79 -22.76
CA ILE A 143 5.18 -7.34 -23.71
C ILE A 143 5.89 -7.38 -25.07
N ASN A 144 5.84 -8.54 -25.73
CA ASN A 144 6.33 -8.65 -27.08
C ASN A 144 5.47 -7.84 -28.05
N THR A 145 6.10 -7.16 -29.00
CA THR A 145 5.39 -6.37 -30.02
C THR A 145 4.43 -7.23 -30.85
N SER A 146 4.77 -8.50 -31.10
CA SER A 146 3.87 -9.48 -31.74
C SER A 146 2.55 -9.67 -30.99
N ASP A 147 2.58 -9.71 -29.65
CA ASP A 147 1.36 -9.87 -28.83
C ASP A 147 0.44 -8.66 -28.92
N ILE A 148 1.01 -7.48 -29.13
CA ILE A 148 0.26 -6.21 -29.28
C ILE A 148 -0.39 -6.14 -30.68
N GLU A 149 0.29 -6.66 -31.69
CA GLU A 149 -0.15 -6.60 -33.09
C GLU A 149 -1.16 -7.68 -33.45
N GLU A 150 -0.94 -8.92 -32.99
CA GLU A 150 -1.73 -10.09 -33.38
C GLU A 150 -2.96 -10.34 -32.49
N SER A 151 -2.94 -9.94 -31.21
CA SER A 151 -3.94 -10.33 -30.22
C SER A 151 -4.96 -9.26 -29.83
N ASN A 152 -5.01 -8.10 -30.49
CA ASN A 152 -5.84 -6.95 -30.05
C ASN A 152 -5.66 -6.63 -28.56
N PHE A 153 -4.42 -6.71 -28.06
CA PHE A 153 -4.09 -6.49 -26.66
C PHE A 153 -4.56 -5.11 -26.22
N SER A 154 -5.52 -5.10 -25.30
CA SER A 154 -6.18 -3.88 -24.87
C SER A 154 -5.49 -3.29 -23.63
N ILE A 155 -5.72 -2.01 -23.37
CA ILE A 155 -5.31 -1.34 -22.13
C ILE A 155 -5.90 -2.05 -20.90
N LEU A 156 -7.10 -2.64 -21.02
CA LEU A 156 -7.70 -3.43 -19.94
C LEU A 156 -6.86 -4.67 -19.62
N ASP A 157 -6.32 -5.34 -20.65
CA ASP A 157 -5.48 -6.52 -20.49
C ASP A 157 -4.12 -6.15 -19.87
N ALA A 158 -3.56 -5.00 -20.25
CA ALA A 158 -2.34 -4.46 -19.65
C ALA A 158 -2.52 -4.17 -18.15
N ILE A 159 -3.58 -3.49 -17.77
CA ILE A 159 -3.91 -3.15 -16.37
C ILE A 159 -4.13 -4.41 -15.53
N GLU A 160 -4.77 -5.43 -16.10
CA GLU A 160 -5.00 -6.72 -15.45
C GLU A 160 -3.68 -7.47 -15.25
N LYS A 161 -2.83 -7.58 -16.27
CA LYS A 161 -1.50 -8.21 -16.19
C LYS A 161 -0.58 -7.51 -15.19
N LEU A 162 -0.59 -6.19 -15.15
CA LEU A 162 0.14 -5.39 -14.14
C LEU A 162 -0.51 -5.44 -12.75
N SER A 163 -1.66 -6.11 -12.59
CA SER A 163 -2.42 -6.19 -11.34
C SER A 163 -2.74 -4.81 -10.72
N LEU A 164 -2.93 -3.78 -11.56
CA LEU A 164 -3.24 -2.41 -11.14
C LEU A 164 -4.71 -2.23 -10.74
N SER A 165 -5.59 -3.18 -11.08
CA SER A 165 -6.99 -3.19 -10.66
C SER A 165 -7.43 -4.59 -10.22
N LYS A 166 -8.51 -4.64 -9.44
CA LYS A 166 -9.05 -5.90 -8.91
C LYS A 166 -9.85 -6.69 -9.95
N SER A 167 -10.38 -6.04 -10.97
CA SER A 167 -11.21 -6.65 -12.01
C SER A 167 -11.38 -5.70 -13.20
N ARG A 168 -11.79 -6.24 -14.36
CA ARG A 168 -12.14 -5.43 -15.55
C ARG A 168 -13.24 -4.40 -15.27
N SER A 169 -14.19 -4.71 -14.40
CA SER A 169 -15.24 -3.77 -13.98
C SER A 169 -14.69 -2.61 -13.19
N ASP A 170 -13.72 -2.87 -12.31
CA ASP A 170 -13.02 -1.85 -11.53
C ASP A 170 -12.18 -0.95 -12.44
N THR A 171 -11.47 -1.54 -13.42
CA THR A 171 -10.75 -0.78 -14.45
C THR A 171 -11.67 0.17 -15.22
N LYS A 172 -12.83 -0.32 -15.67
CA LYS A 172 -13.83 0.52 -16.38
C LYS A 172 -14.34 1.67 -15.50
N ARG A 173 -14.51 1.44 -14.20
CA ARG A 173 -14.89 2.49 -13.24
C ARG A 173 -13.77 3.53 -13.09
N LEU A 174 -12.52 3.10 -12.98
CA LEU A 174 -11.35 3.99 -12.90
C LEU A 174 -11.20 4.83 -14.17
N ILE A 175 -11.46 4.27 -15.35
CA ILE A 175 -11.46 5.02 -16.62
C ILE A 175 -12.55 6.12 -16.57
N LYS A 176 -13.78 5.78 -16.18
CA LYS A 176 -14.87 6.74 -16.08
C LYS A 176 -14.59 7.88 -15.11
N SER A 177 -13.90 7.58 -14.00
CA SER A 177 -13.49 8.60 -13.01
C SER A 177 -12.24 9.37 -13.39
N LYS A 178 -11.70 9.17 -14.61
CA LYS A 178 -10.43 9.78 -15.09
C LYS A 178 -9.23 9.45 -14.19
N GLY A 179 -9.27 8.31 -13.52
CA GLY A 179 -8.24 7.84 -12.60
C GLY A 179 -7.06 7.12 -13.28
N ILE A 180 -7.13 6.90 -14.60
CA ILE A 180 -6.06 6.26 -15.37
C ILE A 180 -5.37 7.29 -16.26
N ARG A 181 -4.04 7.26 -16.24
CA ARG A 181 -3.19 8.04 -17.13
C ARG A 181 -2.29 7.10 -17.92
N ILE A 182 -2.04 7.44 -19.16
CA ILE A 182 -1.07 6.76 -20.04
C ILE A 182 -0.15 7.82 -20.61
N ASN A 183 1.16 7.65 -20.42
CA ASN A 183 2.16 8.65 -20.83
C ASN A 183 1.84 10.06 -20.29
N ASP A 184 1.43 10.13 -19.01
CA ASP A 184 1.05 11.36 -18.29
C ASP A 184 -0.25 12.03 -18.76
N GLU A 185 -0.93 11.52 -19.81
CA GLU A 185 -2.22 12.01 -20.29
C GLU A 185 -3.38 11.21 -19.70
N ILE A 186 -4.48 11.90 -19.35
CA ILE A 186 -5.69 11.23 -18.85
C ILE A 186 -6.25 10.34 -19.97
N PHE A 187 -6.38 9.05 -19.66
CA PHE A 187 -6.96 8.08 -20.59
C PHE A 187 -8.48 8.26 -20.69
N ASN A 188 -8.97 8.51 -21.92
CA ASN A 188 -10.39 8.58 -22.25
C ASN A 188 -10.78 7.33 -23.07
N ALA A 189 -11.86 6.65 -22.69
CA ALA A 189 -12.29 5.33 -23.15
C ALA A 189 -12.69 5.19 -24.63
N SER A 190 -12.38 6.15 -25.51
CA SER A 190 -12.77 6.08 -26.93
C SER A 190 -11.96 5.04 -27.72
N ASP A 191 -10.77 4.67 -27.26
CA ASP A 191 -9.94 3.66 -27.91
C ASP A 191 -9.21 2.81 -26.86
N LEU A 192 -9.57 1.53 -26.77
CA LEU A 192 -9.00 0.58 -25.82
C LEU A 192 -7.75 -0.10 -26.36
N SER A 193 -7.35 0.14 -27.62
CA SER A 193 -6.17 -0.50 -28.22
C SER A 193 -4.88 0.09 -27.66
N LEU A 194 -4.02 -0.75 -27.11
CA LEU A 194 -2.70 -0.36 -26.62
C LEU A 194 -1.78 0.16 -27.74
N LYS A 195 -2.00 -0.30 -28.96
CA LYS A 195 -1.19 0.05 -30.15
C LYS A 195 -1.09 1.56 -30.38
N ASN A 196 -2.16 2.31 -30.12
CA ASN A 196 -2.20 3.77 -30.32
C ASN A 196 -1.37 4.57 -29.31
N TYR A 197 -0.96 3.91 -28.20
CA TYR A 197 -0.17 4.52 -27.11
C TYR A 197 1.30 4.10 -27.14
N CYS A 198 1.67 3.12 -27.95
CA CYS A 198 3.05 2.66 -28.16
C CYS A 198 3.85 3.62 -29.04
N LYS A 199 4.05 4.88 -28.61
CA LYS A 199 4.90 5.84 -29.33
C LYS A 199 6.39 5.65 -29.07
N THR A 200 6.75 4.91 -28.03
CA THR A 200 8.12 4.59 -27.61
C THR A 200 8.18 3.15 -27.18
N SER A 201 9.38 2.59 -27.02
CA SER A 201 9.58 1.23 -26.49
C SER A 201 9.07 1.02 -25.07
N GLN A 202 8.62 2.08 -24.40
CA GLN A 202 8.08 2.04 -23.03
C GLN A 202 6.79 2.85 -22.94
N ILE A 203 5.74 2.28 -22.30
CA ILE A 203 4.49 2.97 -21.98
C ILE A 203 4.45 3.18 -20.47
N LYS A 204 4.05 4.39 -20.07
CA LYS A 204 4.01 4.84 -18.67
C LYS A 204 2.59 4.87 -18.14
#